data_16a34aa4114a33a940e516df5d07d228
#
_entry.id   16a34aa4114a33a940e516df5d07d228
#
_cell.length_a   1.000
_cell.length_b   1.000
_cell.length_c   1.000
_cell.angle_alpha   90.00
_cell.angle_beta   90.00
_cell.angle_gamma   90.00
#
_symmetry.space_group_name_H-M   'P 1'
#
loop_
_entity.id
_entity.type
_entity.pdbx_description
1 polymer ?
#
loop_
_entity_poly.entity_id
_entity_poly.type
_entity_poly.pdbx_seq_one_letter_code
_entity_poly.pdbx_strand_id
1 'polypeptide(L)'
;MNTLSYILLCVLLTKPRSGYELKQLINIFWEAHHSQIYTTLAKLEQQDYLSILDNEQHSQKKIYELTNEGRLLVEEWIKEETPSPTQKDEFLAKIYAFSTLDKNTANGLLFTREQQLNKILQKNQAKLDGLTSTKKEDFGRYVVIKRKVLLCQQEILWCQQVRDQMQAFFE
;
A
#
# COMPACT_ATOMS: atom_id res chain seq x y z
N MET A 1 17.48 0.07 11.96
CA MET A 1 16.68 -0.43 10.82
C MET A 1 15.79 0.67 10.28
N ASN A 2 15.33 0.59 9.04
CA ASN A 2 14.37 1.53 8.47
C ASN A 2 12.94 0.94 8.48
N THR A 3 11.93 1.77 8.28
CA THR A 3 10.51 1.37 8.29
C THR A 3 10.20 0.24 7.29
N LEU A 4 10.82 0.26 6.09
CA LEU A 4 10.62 -0.77 5.08
C LEU A 4 11.07 -2.16 5.57
N SER A 5 12.13 -2.22 6.39
CA SER A 5 12.59 -3.46 7.01
C SER A 5 11.49 -4.09 7.87
N TYR A 6 10.90 -3.33 8.78
CA TYR A 6 9.82 -3.80 9.64
C TYR A 6 8.57 -4.20 8.84
N ILE A 7 8.22 -3.43 7.81
CA ILE A 7 7.09 -3.75 6.93
C ILE A 7 7.27 -5.11 6.24
N LEU A 8 8.47 -5.40 5.72
CA LEU A 8 8.77 -6.68 5.07
C LEU A 8 8.69 -7.85 6.07
N LEU A 9 9.24 -7.66 7.26
CA LEU A 9 9.14 -8.66 8.33
C LEU A 9 7.68 -8.90 8.76
N CYS A 10 6.86 -7.84 8.91
CA CYS A 10 5.43 -7.95 9.25
C CYS A 10 4.66 -8.82 8.25
N VAL A 11 4.92 -8.66 6.95
CA VAL A 11 4.22 -9.43 5.92
C VAL A 11 4.64 -10.91 5.94
N LEU A 12 5.84 -11.22 6.46
CA LEU A 12 6.34 -12.58 6.62
C LEU A 12 5.84 -13.28 7.89
N LEU A 13 5.20 -12.57 8.84
CA LEU A 13 4.68 -13.18 10.08
C LEU A 13 3.72 -14.36 9.83
N THR A 14 3.00 -14.34 8.72
CA THR A 14 1.95 -15.33 8.45
C THR A 14 2.45 -16.54 7.69
N LYS A 15 3.37 -16.37 6.77
CA LYS A 15 3.99 -17.45 5.99
C LYS A 15 5.20 -16.98 5.17
N PRO A 16 6.08 -17.89 4.75
CA PRO A 16 7.17 -17.62 3.81
C PRO A 16 6.63 -17.08 2.48
N ARG A 17 7.43 -16.19 1.83
CA ARG A 17 7.05 -15.55 0.57
C ARG A 17 8.27 -15.23 -0.29
N SER A 18 8.05 -15.16 -1.60
CA SER A 18 9.03 -14.61 -2.54
C SER A 18 9.11 -13.08 -2.45
N GLY A 19 10.24 -12.49 -2.87
CA GLY A 19 10.40 -11.04 -2.94
C GLY A 19 9.36 -10.37 -3.84
N TYR A 20 8.91 -11.05 -4.89
CA TYR A 20 7.83 -10.57 -5.76
C TYR A 20 6.49 -10.48 -5.03
N GLU A 21 6.11 -11.54 -4.28
CA GLU A 21 4.88 -11.54 -3.47
C GLU A 21 4.92 -10.47 -2.39
N LEU A 22 6.07 -10.30 -1.71
CA LEU A 22 6.27 -9.23 -0.73
C LEU A 22 6.01 -7.86 -1.35
N LYS A 23 6.60 -7.57 -2.51
CA LYS A 23 6.34 -6.32 -3.24
C LYS A 23 4.86 -6.11 -3.52
N GLN A 24 4.16 -7.13 -4.00
CA GLN A 24 2.73 -7.06 -4.31
C GLN A 24 1.87 -6.74 -3.08
N LEU A 25 2.24 -7.29 -1.93
CA LEU A 25 1.51 -7.11 -0.68
C LEU A 25 1.75 -5.73 -0.06
N ILE A 26 3.01 -5.30 0.03
CA ILE A 26 3.32 -3.99 0.64
C ILE A 26 2.84 -2.82 -0.19
N ASN A 27 2.80 -2.93 -1.53
CA ASN A 27 2.31 -1.86 -2.42
C ASN A 27 0.84 -1.45 -2.22
N ILE A 28 0.11 -2.14 -1.36
CA ILE A 28 -1.25 -1.76 -0.97
C ILE A 28 -1.22 -0.50 -0.09
N PHE A 29 -0.20 -0.37 0.77
CA PHE A 29 -0.11 0.67 1.79
C PHE A 29 1.29 1.32 1.90
N TRP A 30 2.31 0.74 1.26
CA TRP A 30 3.67 1.26 1.25
C TRP A 30 4.28 1.12 -0.15
N GLU A 31 4.52 2.22 -0.81
CA GLU A 31 5.16 2.22 -2.12
C GLU A 31 6.68 2.11 -1.99
N ALA A 32 7.25 1.09 -2.62
CA ALA A 32 8.70 0.87 -2.63
C ALA A 32 9.17 0.36 -4.00
N HIS A 33 10.33 0.84 -4.44
CA HIS A 33 10.95 0.35 -5.67
C HIS A 33 11.48 -1.08 -5.49
N HIS A 34 11.49 -1.83 -6.58
CA HIS A 34 11.98 -3.22 -6.60
C HIS A 34 13.39 -3.34 -5.97
N SER A 35 14.31 -2.47 -6.37
CA SER A 35 15.68 -2.46 -5.84
C SER A 35 15.74 -2.26 -4.32
N GLN A 36 14.90 -1.36 -3.78
CA GLN A 36 14.85 -1.10 -2.34
C GLN A 36 14.41 -2.35 -1.55
N ILE A 37 13.41 -3.07 -2.07
CA ILE A 37 12.90 -4.29 -1.44
C ILE A 37 14.00 -5.34 -1.38
N TYR A 38 14.65 -5.65 -2.51
CA TYR A 38 15.66 -6.69 -2.56
C TYR A 38 16.93 -6.32 -1.79
N THR A 39 17.35 -5.06 -1.81
CA THR A 39 18.46 -4.58 -0.98
C THR A 39 18.13 -4.71 0.52
N THR A 40 16.89 -4.43 0.90
CA THR A 40 16.45 -4.55 2.29
C THR A 40 16.37 -6.02 2.71
N LEU A 41 15.83 -6.91 1.86
CA LEU A 41 15.79 -8.35 2.12
C LEU A 41 17.18 -8.94 2.32
N ALA A 42 18.15 -8.56 1.47
CA ALA A 42 19.53 -9.03 1.61
C ALA A 42 20.18 -8.58 2.93
N LYS A 43 19.90 -7.34 3.39
CA LYS A 43 20.37 -6.85 4.69
C LYS A 43 19.71 -7.59 5.86
N LEU A 44 18.44 -7.90 5.77
CA LEU A 44 17.70 -8.63 6.81
C LEU A 44 18.19 -10.08 6.90
N GLU A 45 18.49 -10.71 5.77
CA GLU A 45 19.12 -12.03 5.69
C GLU A 45 20.51 -12.01 6.34
N GLN A 46 21.35 -11.03 6.00
CA GLN A 46 22.69 -10.88 6.60
C GLN A 46 22.65 -10.63 8.12
N GLN A 47 21.56 -10.07 8.63
CA GLN A 47 21.34 -9.81 10.06
C GLN A 47 20.61 -10.94 10.78
N ASP A 48 20.42 -12.08 10.14
CA ASP A 48 19.75 -13.27 10.66
C ASP A 48 18.26 -13.05 11.07
N TYR A 49 17.61 -11.99 10.57
CA TYR A 49 16.17 -11.77 10.77
C TYR A 49 15.31 -12.53 9.75
N LEU A 50 15.91 -12.94 8.64
CA LEU A 50 15.31 -13.77 7.60
C LEU A 50 16.25 -14.93 7.25
N SER A 51 15.65 -16.07 6.90
CA SER A 51 16.32 -17.17 6.21
C SER A 51 15.71 -17.38 4.82
N ILE A 52 16.48 -18.01 3.94
CA ILE A 52 16.00 -18.45 2.64
C ILE A 52 15.69 -19.95 2.75
N LEU A 53 14.45 -20.30 2.38
CA LEU A 53 14.08 -21.71 2.24
C LEU A 53 14.70 -22.27 0.96
N ASP A 54 15.51 -23.32 1.10
CA ASP A 54 15.99 -24.09 -0.05
C ASP A 54 14.81 -24.82 -0.70
N ASN A 55 14.50 -24.43 -1.91
CA ASN A 55 13.46 -25.08 -2.70
C ASN A 55 14.14 -26.04 -3.68
N GLU A 56 14.28 -27.30 -3.28
CA GLU A 56 14.86 -28.38 -4.13
C GLU A 56 14.07 -28.63 -5.42
N GLN A 57 12.88 -28.08 -5.55
CA GLN A 57 11.99 -28.22 -6.69
C GLN A 57 11.91 -26.94 -7.55
N HIS A 58 12.86 -26.75 -8.44
CA HIS A 58 12.70 -26.00 -9.70
C HIS A 58 12.36 -24.49 -9.68
N SER A 59 12.62 -23.71 -8.66
CA SER A 59 12.44 -22.26 -8.86
C SER A 59 13.71 -21.48 -8.49
N GLN A 60 14.19 -20.69 -9.45
CA GLN A 60 15.21 -19.63 -9.25
C GLN A 60 14.73 -18.53 -8.29
N LYS A 61 13.58 -18.71 -7.62
CA LYS A 61 12.94 -17.71 -6.76
C LYS A 61 13.31 -18.00 -5.31
N LYS A 62 14.06 -17.08 -4.71
CA LYS A 62 14.30 -17.09 -3.26
C LYS A 62 12.98 -16.94 -2.51
N ILE A 63 12.70 -17.86 -1.59
CA ILE A 63 11.58 -17.78 -0.65
C ILE A 63 12.15 -17.38 0.70
N TYR A 64 11.67 -16.26 1.22
CA TYR A 64 12.11 -15.71 2.50
C TYR A 64 11.17 -16.16 3.61
N GLU A 65 11.77 -16.58 4.71
CA GLU A 65 11.08 -16.97 5.95
C GLU A 65 11.59 -16.12 7.12
N LEU A 66 10.70 -15.82 8.05
CA LEU A 66 11.02 -15.07 9.25
C LEU A 66 11.69 -16.00 10.28
N THR A 67 12.86 -15.61 10.77
CA THR A 67 13.50 -16.28 11.91
C THR A 67 12.81 -15.96 13.23
N ASN A 68 13.20 -16.66 14.32
CA ASN A 68 12.72 -16.33 15.66
C ASN A 68 13.14 -14.91 16.08
N GLU A 69 14.38 -14.53 15.80
CA GLU A 69 14.93 -13.19 16.06
C GLU A 69 14.16 -12.12 15.29
N GLY A 70 13.86 -12.37 14.01
CA GLY A 70 13.03 -11.48 13.20
C GLY A 70 11.62 -11.35 13.76
N ARG A 71 11.03 -12.42 14.29
CA ARG A 71 9.71 -12.39 14.93
C ARG A 71 9.69 -11.54 16.19
N LEU A 72 10.64 -11.76 17.10
CA LEU A 72 10.77 -10.97 18.31
C LEU A 72 10.96 -9.47 18.01
N LEU A 73 11.77 -9.16 17.01
CA LEU A 73 12.00 -7.79 16.59
C LEU A 73 10.71 -7.09 16.09
N VAL A 74 9.86 -7.80 15.33
CA VAL A 74 8.57 -7.25 14.88
C VAL A 74 7.60 -7.10 16.05
N GLU A 75 7.56 -8.05 16.98
CA GLU A 75 6.70 -8.01 18.17
C GLU A 75 7.02 -6.80 19.05
N GLU A 76 8.29 -6.42 19.18
CA GLU A 76 8.68 -5.19 19.89
C GLU A 76 8.30 -3.94 19.10
N TRP A 77 8.60 -3.89 17.80
CA TRP A 77 8.27 -2.74 16.97
C TRP A 77 6.77 -2.43 16.90
N ILE A 78 5.90 -3.44 16.91
CA ILE A 78 4.43 -3.25 16.88
C ILE A 78 3.94 -2.52 18.16
N LYS A 79 4.67 -2.59 19.25
CA LYS A 79 4.33 -1.91 20.53
C LYS A 79 4.77 -0.45 20.55
N GLU A 80 5.66 -0.03 19.63
CA GLU A 80 6.14 1.35 19.56
C GLU A 80 5.02 2.29 19.09
N GLU A 81 5.13 3.56 19.47
CA GLU A 81 4.22 4.61 19.02
C GLU A 81 4.37 4.81 17.50
N THR A 82 3.24 4.82 16.81
CA THR A 82 3.21 5.03 15.36
C THR A 82 3.19 6.54 15.05
N PRO A 83 4.14 7.06 14.26
CA PRO A 83 4.13 8.45 13.83
C PRO A 83 2.84 8.81 13.08
N SER A 84 2.42 10.07 13.17
CA SER A 84 1.29 10.57 12.38
C SER A 84 1.55 10.39 10.89
N PRO A 85 0.54 9.95 10.12
CA PRO A 85 0.69 9.77 8.68
C PRO A 85 0.98 11.12 8.00
N THR A 86 1.96 11.13 7.09
CA THR A 86 2.24 12.29 6.24
C THR A 86 1.51 12.13 4.91
N GLN A 87 0.78 13.17 4.52
CA GLN A 87 0.13 13.22 3.21
C GLN A 87 0.85 14.22 2.32
N LYS A 88 1.37 13.75 1.17
CA LYS A 88 1.93 14.59 0.11
C LYS A 88 1.21 14.23 -1.16
N ASP A 89 0.33 15.11 -1.64
CA ASP A 89 -0.47 14.90 -2.84
C ASP A 89 -0.43 16.15 -3.72
N GLU A 90 0.27 16.06 -4.84
CA GLU A 90 0.39 17.14 -5.83
C GLU A 90 -0.97 17.54 -6.41
N PHE A 91 -1.91 16.61 -6.49
CA PHE A 91 -3.26 16.88 -6.95
C PHE A 91 -3.96 17.91 -6.03
N LEU A 92 -3.82 17.80 -4.71
CA LEU A 92 -4.39 18.75 -3.76
C LEU A 92 -3.79 20.15 -3.91
N ALA A 93 -2.50 20.25 -4.24
CA ALA A 93 -1.89 21.54 -4.55
C ALA A 93 -2.48 22.18 -5.82
N LYS A 94 -2.79 21.38 -6.85
CA LYS A 94 -3.48 21.84 -8.06
C LYS A 94 -4.92 22.26 -7.77
N ILE A 95 -5.64 21.54 -6.92
CA ILE A 95 -6.98 21.91 -6.45
C ILE A 95 -6.96 23.25 -5.70
N TYR A 96 -5.96 23.46 -4.83
CA TYR A 96 -5.83 24.74 -4.12
C TYR A 96 -5.71 25.94 -5.07
N ALA A 97 -5.15 25.74 -6.26
CA ALA A 97 -5.01 26.78 -7.29
C ALA A 97 -6.23 26.88 -8.25
N PHE A 98 -7.37 26.26 -7.97
CA PHE A 98 -8.55 26.22 -8.87
C PHE A 98 -9.05 27.59 -9.32
N SER A 99 -8.94 28.62 -8.47
CA SER A 99 -9.33 29.98 -8.82
C SER A 99 -8.58 30.59 -10.01
N THR A 100 -7.45 30.00 -10.39
CA THR A 100 -6.62 30.45 -11.54
C THR A 100 -6.90 29.66 -12.83
N LEU A 101 -7.77 28.64 -12.78
CA LEU A 101 -8.05 27.74 -13.89
C LEU A 101 -9.38 28.09 -14.56
N ASP A 102 -9.50 27.79 -15.84
CA ASP A 102 -10.79 27.72 -16.50
C ASP A 102 -11.58 26.45 -16.14
N LYS A 103 -12.90 26.49 -16.32
CA LYS A 103 -13.82 25.40 -15.98
C LYS A 103 -13.45 24.06 -16.64
N ASN A 104 -12.96 24.06 -17.88
CA ASN A 104 -12.63 22.81 -18.58
C ASN A 104 -11.38 22.19 -18.01
N THR A 105 -10.33 22.97 -17.77
CA THR A 105 -9.09 22.52 -17.14
C THR A 105 -9.35 21.96 -15.73
N ALA A 106 -10.14 22.65 -14.91
CA ALA A 106 -10.51 22.19 -13.59
C ALA A 106 -11.29 20.85 -13.61
N ASN A 107 -12.29 20.72 -14.50
CA ASN A 107 -13.02 19.46 -14.70
C ASN A 107 -12.11 18.34 -15.21
N GLY A 108 -11.16 18.63 -16.09
CA GLY A 108 -10.18 17.67 -16.61
C GLY A 108 -9.29 17.09 -15.49
N LEU A 109 -8.86 17.91 -14.53
CA LEU A 109 -8.10 17.47 -13.38
C LEU A 109 -8.90 16.49 -12.51
N LEU A 110 -10.15 16.85 -12.17
CA LEU A 110 -11.04 15.98 -11.38
C LEU A 110 -11.33 14.67 -12.12
N PHE A 111 -11.63 14.72 -13.40
CA PHE A 111 -11.90 13.54 -14.22
C PHE A 111 -10.69 12.60 -14.26
N THR A 112 -9.50 13.12 -14.47
CA THR A 112 -8.26 12.32 -14.47
C THR A 112 -8.04 11.64 -13.12
N ARG A 113 -8.27 12.35 -12.02
CA ARG A 113 -8.17 11.79 -10.66
C ARG A 113 -9.16 10.66 -10.45
N GLU A 114 -10.43 10.86 -10.80
CA GLU A 114 -11.48 9.83 -10.71
C GLU A 114 -11.13 8.58 -11.52
N GLN A 115 -10.61 8.73 -12.73
CA GLN A 115 -10.19 7.59 -13.56
C GLN A 115 -9.07 6.79 -12.87
N GLN A 116 -8.09 7.47 -12.27
CA GLN A 116 -7.00 6.82 -11.53
C GLN A 116 -7.54 6.07 -10.31
N LEU A 117 -8.40 6.72 -9.53
CA LEU A 117 -9.01 6.13 -8.34
C LEU A 117 -9.89 4.92 -8.67
N ASN A 118 -10.69 4.98 -9.74
CA ASN A 118 -11.51 3.87 -10.18
C ASN A 118 -10.67 2.64 -10.57
N LYS A 119 -9.52 2.82 -11.24
CA LYS A 119 -8.59 1.72 -11.54
C LYS A 119 -8.03 1.09 -10.25
N ILE A 120 -7.65 1.92 -9.29
CA ILE A 120 -7.15 1.46 -7.99
C ILE A 120 -8.26 0.74 -7.22
N LEU A 121 -9.47 1.29 -7.21
CA LEU A 121 -10.65 0.72 -6.55
C LEU A 121 -10.97 -0.67 -7.10
N GLN A 122 -11.13 -0.82 -8.42
CA GLN A 122 -11.41 -2.11 -9.07
C GLN A 122 -10.37 -3.17 -8.72
N LYS A 123 -9.07 -2.81 -8.80
CA LYS A 123 -7.97 -3.72 -8.47
C LYS A 123 -8.01 -4.18 -7.02
N ASN A 124 -8.32 -3.29 -6.08
CA ASN A 124 -8.35 -3.64 -4.66
C ASN A 124 -9.66 -4.32 -4.27
N GLN A 125 -10.78 -4.00 -4.91
CA GLN A 125 -12.04 -4.71 -4.72
C GLN A 125 -11.88 -6.19 -5.13
N ALA A 126 -11.33 -6.47 -6.30
CA ALA A 126 -11.07 -7.84 -6.73
C ALA A 126 -10.17 -8.63 -5.77
N LYS A 127 -9.16 -7.95 -5.16
CA LYS A 127 -8.34 -8.58 -4.12
C LYS A 127 -9.14 -8.85 -2.83
N LEU A 128 -10.03 -7.94 -2.47
CA LEU A 128 -10.87 -8.06 -1.27
C LEU A 128 -11.85 -9.22 -1.41
N ASP A 129 -12.49 -9.34 -2.59
CA ASP A 129 -13.46 -10.40 -2.89
C ASP A 129 -12.81 -11.81 -2.86
N GLY A 130 -11.51 -11.89 -3.20
CA GLY A 130 -10.73 -13.13 -3.13
C GLY A 130 -10.21 -13.48 -1.72
N LEU A 131 -10.44 -12.63 -0.71
CA LEU A 131 -9.99 -12.87 0.67
C LEU A 131 -11.14 -13.34 1.55
N THR A 132 -10.86 -14.40 2.33
CA THR A 132 -11.80 -14.87 3.35
C THR A 132 -11.48 -14.14 4.66
N SER A 133 -12.35 -13.21 5.10
CA SER A 133 -12.18 -12.45 6.35
C SER A 133 -12.23 -13.32 7.62
N THR A 134 -12.58 -14.58 7.49
CA THR A 134 -12.76 -15.53 8.61
C THR A 134 -11.45 -16.17 9.09
N LYS A 135 -10.37 -16.12 8.29
CA LYS A 135 -9.07 -16.64 8.70
C LYS A 135 -8.27 -15.58 9.42
N LYS A 136 -7.85 -15.86 10.66
CA LYS A 136 -7.03 -14.97 11.49
C LYS A 136 -5.77 -14.47 10.75
N GLU A 137 -5.17 -15.32 9.94
CA GLU A 137 -3.97 -15.04 9.15
C GLU A 137 -4.20 -13.98 8.06
N ASP A 138 -5.39 -13.91 7.48
CA ASP A 138 -5.75 -12.98 6.42
C ASP A 138 -6.39 -11.68 6.93
N PHE A 139 -6.77 -11.63 8.21
CA PHE A 139 -7.52 -10.49 8.76
C PHE A 139 -6.76 -9.15 8.61
N GLY A 140 -5.48 -9.11 8.95
CA GLY A 140 -4.66 -7.91 8.81
C GLY A 140 -4.62 -7.40 7.35
N ARG A 141 -4.42 -8.32 6.41
CA ARG A 141 -4.45 -8.02 4.97
C ARG A 141 -5.82 -7.53 4.51
N TYR A 142 -6.88 -8.20 4.97
CA TYR A 142 -8.26 -7.82 4.66
C TYR A 142 -8.57 -6.38 5.09
N VAL A 143 -8.29 -6.01 6.35
CA VAL A 143 -8.62 -4.67 6.86
C VAL A 143 -7.82 -3.56 6.18
N VAL A 144 -6.57 -3.82 5.82
CA VAL A 144 -5.72 -2.85 5.08
C VAL A 144 -6.25 -2.63 3.65
N ILE A 145 -6.64 -3.70 2.94
CA ILE A 145 -7.23 -3.58 1.61
C ILE A 145 -8.59 -2.88 1.69
N LYS A 146 -9.43 -3.26 2.66
CA LYS A 146 -10.74 -2.63 2.89
C LYS A 146 -10.61 -1.13 3.14
N ARG A 147 -9.63 -0.73 3.96
CA ARG A 147 -9.31 0.69 4.17
C ARG A 147 -8.96 1.39 2.85
N LYS A 148 -8.14 0.77 1.98
CA LYS A 148 -7.77 1.35 0.67
C LYS A 148 -9.00 1.53 -0.23
N VAL A 149 -9.90 0.54 -0.25
CA VAL A 149 -11.17 0.61 -0.99
C VAL A 149 -12.02 1.79 -0.50
N LEU A 150 -12.24 1.89 0.81
CA LEU A 150 -13.01 2.97 1.42
C LEU A 150 -12.43 4.36 1.11
N LEU A 151 -11.11 4.51 1.21
CA LEU A 151 -10.46 5.79 0.89
C LEU A 151 -10.64 6.18 -0.58
N CYS A 152 -10.52 5.23 -1.52
CA CYS A 152 -10.77 5.51 -2.94
C CYS A 152 -12.24 5.92 -3.19
N GLN A 153 -13.20 5.24 -2.56
CA GLN A 153 -14.62 5.57 -2.68
C GLN A 153 -14.92 6.99 -2.14
N GLN A 154 -14.38 7.32 -0.97
CA GLN A 154 -14.56 8.64 -0.37
C GLN A 154 -13.92 9.75 -1.22
N GLU A 155 -12.76 9.52 -1.78
CA GLU A 155 -12.10 10.53 -2.62
C GLU A 155 -12.81 10.72 -3.98
N ILE A 156 -13.37 9.65 -4.57
CA ILE A 156 -14.22 9.76 -5.77
C ILE A 156 -15.47 10.60 -5.45
N LEU A 157 -16.14 10.32 -4.34
CA LEU A 157 -17.29 11.08 -3.89
C LEU A 157 -16.94 12.56 -3.67
N TRP A 158 -15.79 12.82 -3.05
CA TRP A 158 -15.29 14.19 -2.85
C TRP A 158 -15.01 14.89 -4.19
N CYS A 159 -14.44 14.23 -5.20
CA CYS A 159 -14.26 14.82 -6.52
C CYS A 159 -15.61 15.21 -7.18
N GLN A 160 -16.65 14.39 -6.99
CA GLN A 160 -18.01 14.71 -7.45
C GLN A 160 -18.57 15.94 -6.75
N GLN A 161 -18.46 16.02 -5.42
CA GLN A 161 -18.89 17.17 -4.63
C GLN A 161 -18.16 18.46 -5.04
N VAL A 162 -16.84 18.38 -5.28
CA VAL A 162 -16.09 19.55 -5.78
C VAL A 162 -16.60 19.98 -7.15
N ARG A 163 -16.92 19.05 -8.05
CA ARG A 163 -17.48 19.37 -9.38
C ARG A 163 -18.83 20.06 -9.28
N ASP A 164 -19.71 19.60 -8.39
CA ASP A 164 -21.02 20.22 -8.15
C ASP A 164 -20.85 21.65 -7.60
N GLN A 165 -19.94 21.84 -6.64
CA GLN A 165 -19.64 23.16 -6.09
C GLN A 165 -19.04 24.11 -7.13
N MET A 166 -18.18 23.60 -8.03
CA MET A 166 -17.59 24.39 -9.09
C MET A 166 -18.62 25.02 -10.04
N GLN A 167 -19.80 24.42 -10.23
CA GLN A 167 -20.84 24.99 -11.09
C GLN A 167 -21.24 26.40 -10.64
N ALA A 168 -21.30 26.60 -9.34
CA ALA A 168 -21.65 27.92 -8.76
C ALA A 168 -20.52 28.96 -8.82
N PHE A 169 -19.26 28.53 -9.03
CA PHE A 169 -18.09 29.43 -9.09
C PHE A 169 -17.68 29.85 -10.50
N PHE A 170 -18.10 29.09 -11.52
CA PHE A 170 -17.75 29.34 -12.92
C PHE A 170 -18.95 29.82 -13.76
N GLU A 171 -20.08 30.10 -13.09
CA GLU A 171 -21.21 30.88 -13.65
C GLU A 171 -20.95 32.38 -13.54
#